data_adab4b571478aafae658f6b6a8d573cd
#
_entry.id   adab4b571478aafae658f6b6a8d573cd
#
_cell.length_a   1.000
_cell.length_b   1.000
_cell.length_c   1.000
_cell.angle_alpha   90.00
_cell.angle_beta   90.00
_cell.angle_gamma   90.00
#
_symmetry.space_group_name_H-M   'P 1'
#
loop_
_entity.id
_entity.type
_entity.pdbx_description
1 polymer ?
#
loop_
_entity_poly.entity_id
_entity_poly.type
_entity_poly.pdbx_seq_one_letter_code
_entity_poly.pdbx_strand_id
1 'polypeptide(L)'
;MTEIKGPPNTAFIDAASMAIDAAREELVGVALDIHAHPELNYQEHYAAKLLSDTLEGHGFAVERGVGGVETAFRATLQGGAGDGPTVAILAEYDALPEIGHGCGHNLIAMAATCSWRTAMA
;
A
#
# COMPACT_ATOMS: atom_id res chain seq x y z
N MET A 1 -11.43 12.80 21.42
CA MET A 1 -10.11 12.96 20.78
C MET A 1 -9.05 12.54 21.77
N THR A 2 -8.28 11.51 21.45
CA THR A 2 -7.23 11.02 22.36
C THR A 2 -6.02 11.94 22.22
N GLU A 3 -5.63 12.60 23.29
CA GLU A 3 -4.44 13.44 23.31
C GLU A 3 -3.19 12.57 23.18
N ILE A 4 -2.40 12.79 22.14
CA ILE A 4 -1.10 12.13 22.00
C ILE A 4 -0.16 12.77 23.01
N LYS A 5 0.04 12.11 24.15
CA LYS A 5 0.96 12.59 25.19
C LYS A 5 2.38 12.11 24.90
N GLY A 6 3.27 13.04 24.71
CA GLY A 6 4.71 12.82 24.62
C GLY A 6 5.31 13.14 23.26
N PRO A 7 6.63 13.32 23.17
CA PRO A 7 7.32 13.47 21.90
C PRO A 7 7.17 12.18 21.06
N PRO A 8 7.16 12.29 19.72
CA PRO A 8 7.14 11.11 18.88
C PRO A 8 8.32 10.20 19.24
N ASN A 9 8.05 8.90 19.27
CA ASN A 9 9.12 7.93 19.53
C ASN A 9 10.03 7.87 18.30
N THR A 10 11.13 8.62 18.33
CA THR A 10 12.08 8.75 17.21
C THR A 10 12.67 7.39 16.80
N ALA A 11 12.82 6.46 17.74
CA ALA A 11 13.34 5.12 17.41
C ALA A 11 12.41 4.35 16.45
N PHE A 12 11.09 4.47 16.60
CA PHE A 12 10.15 3.88 15.65
C PHE A 12 10.18 4.58 14.28
N ILE A 13 10.31 5.91 14.27
CA ILE A 13 10.41 6.68 13.03
C ILE A 13 11.69 6.30 12.28
N ASP A 14 12.81 6.19 12.97
CA ASP A 14 14.09 5.80 12.39
C ASP A 14 14.05 4.37 11.83
N ALA A 15 13.50 3.42 12.60
CA ALA A 15 13.34 2.04 12.15
C ALA A 15 12.42 1.93 10.92
N ALA A 16 11.31 2.65 10.90
CA ALA A 16 10.40 2.72 9.77
C ALA A 16 11.07 3.30 8.52
N SER A 17 11.81 4.40 8.68
CA SER A 17 12.55 5.04 7.59
C SER A 17 13.61 4.09 6.99
N MET A 18 14.36 3.41 7.83
CA MET A 18 15.36 2.42 7.39
C MET A 18 14.71 1.25 6.64
N ALA A 19 13.55 0.77 7.11
CA ALA A 19 12.82 -0.31 6.45
C ALA A 19 12.29 0.11 5.07
N ILE A 20 11.81 1.35 4.94
CA ILE A 20 11.37 1.91 3.66
C ILE A 20 12.56 2.09 2.71
N ASP A 21 13.68 2.63 3.19
CA ASP A 21 14.89 2.81 2.38
C ASP A 21 15.42 1.47 1.86
N ALA A 22 15.40 0.42 2.67
CA ALA A 22 15.79 -0.92 2.27
C ALA A 22 14.88 -1.52 1.18
N ALA A 23 13.62 -1.09 1.11
CA ALA A 23 12.65 -1.53 0.10
C ALA A 23 12.57 -0.59 -1.13
N ARG A 24 13.42 0.42 -1.20
CA ARG A 24 13.33 1.50 -2.20
C ARG A 24 13.21 0.99 -3.64
N GLU A 25 14.05 0.06 -4.05
CA GLU A 25 14.04 -0.45 -5.43
C GLU A 25 12.72 -1.14 -5.77
N GLU A 26 12.20 -1.96 -4.87
CA GLU A 26 10.91 -2.63 -5.04
C GLU A 26 9.77 -1.61 -5.12
N LEU A 27 9.74 -0.64 -4.22
CA LEU A 27 8.68 0.36 -4.15
C LEU A 27 8.66 1.28 -5.37
N VAL A 28 9.83 1.76 -5.79
CA VAL A 28 9.96 2.56 -7.02
C VAL A 28 9.57 1.72 -8.22
N GLY A 29 9.96 0.45 -8.28
CA GLY A 29 9.57 -0.47 -9.33
C GLY A 29 8.05 -0.62 -9.44
N VAL A 30 7.35 -0.79 -8.33
CA VAL A 30 5.88 -0.86 -8.29
C VAL A 30 5.25 0.44 -8.84
N ALA A 31 5.71 1.60 -8.37
CA ALA A 31 5.17 2.88 -8.81
C ALA A 31 5.37 3.12 -10.31
N LEU A 32 6.54 2.79 -10.84
CA LEU A 32 6.86 2.94 -12.26
C LEU A 32 6.10 1.93 -13.13
N ASP A 33 5.91 0.72 -12.64
CA ASP A 33 5.18 -0.32 -13.36
C ASP A 33 3.70 0.04 -13.50
N ILE A 34 3.06 0.52 -12.44
CA ILE A 34 1.69 1.03 -12.52
C ILE A 34 1.61 2.25 -13.46
N HIS A 35 2.57 3.16 -13.37
CA HIS A 35 2.63 4.33 -14.24
C HIS A 35 2.70 3.94 -15.73
N ALA A 36 3.43 2.89 -16.05
CA ALA A 36 3.58 2.38 -17.42
C ALA A 36 2.33 1.65 -17.95
N HIS A 37 1.40 1.25 -17.06
CA HIS A 37 0.19 0.52 -17.38
C HIS A 37 -1.05 1.27 -16.85
N PRO A 38 -1.35 2.47 -17.39
CA PRO A 38 -2.47 3.26 -16.90
C PRO A 38 -3.81 2.57 -17.22
N GLU A 39 -4.63 2.43 -16.21
CA GLU A 39 -5.96 1.79 -16.29
C GLU A 39 -7.00 2.70 -15.64
N LEU A 40 -8.17 2.82 -16.28
CA LEU A 40 -9.26 3.63 -15.77
C LEU A 40 -9.95 2.96 -14.57
N ASN A 41 -10.69 3.75 -13.81
CA ASN A 41 -11.44 3.27 -12.66
C ASN A 41 -12.32 2.06 -13.01
N TYR A 42 -12.32 1.08 -12.12
CA TYR A 42 -12.97 -0.23 -12.25
C TYR A 42 -12.40 -1.15 -13.35
N GLN A 43 -11.32 -0.74 -14.01
CA GLN A 43 -10.61 -1.52 -15.03
C GLN A 43 -9.14 -1.75 -14.67
N GLU A 44 -8.78 -1.50 -13.41
CA GLU A 44 -7.40 -1.56 -12.89
C GLU A 44 -6.94 -3.01 -12.63
N HIS A 45 -7.08 -3.89 -13.62
CA HIS A 45 -6.75 -5.32 -13.47
C HIS A 45 -5.26 -5.56 -13.27
N TYR A 46 -4.42 -4.84 -13.99
CA TYR A 46 -2.97 -4.94 -13.88
C TYR A 46 -2.48 -4.45 -12.53
N ALA A 47 -2.87 -3.24 -12.15
CA ALA A 47 -2.47 -2.64 -10.87
C ALA A 47 -2.98 -3.46 -9.67
N ALA A 48 -4.24 -3.89 -9.70
CA ALA A 48 -4.82 -4.73 -8.65
C ALA A 48 -4.05 -6.05 -8.49
N LYS A 49 -3.69 -6.69 -9.59
CA LYS A 49 -2.88 -7.91 -9.56
C LYS A 49 -1.49 -7.65 -9.02
N LEU A 50 -0.78 -6.65 -9.52
CA LEU A 50 0.58 -6.30 -9.11
C LEU A 50 0.64 -6.03 -7.60
N LEU A 51 -0.24 -5.18 -7.09
CA LEU A 51 -0.26 -4.78 -5.69
C LEU A 51 -0.66 -5.94 -4.78
N SER A 52 -1.70 -6.69 -5.13
CA SER A 52 -2.15 -7.82 -4.34
C SER A 52 -1.13 -8.96 -4.30
N ASP A 53 -0.47 -9.26 -5.42
CA ASP A 53 0.60 -10.25 -5.48
C ASP A 53 1.83 -9.81 -4.68
N THR A 54 2.18 -8.53 -4.73
CA THR A 54 3.28 -7.95 -3.95
C THR A 54 3.03 -8.12 -2.45
N LEU A 55 1.84 -7.77 -1.97
CA LEU A 55 1.48 -7.91 -0.56
C LEU A 55 1.39 -9.37 -0.13
N GLU A 56 0.84 -10.25 -0.96
CA GLU A 56 0.80 -11.69 -0.70
C GLU A 56 2.21 -12.28 -0.58
N GLY A 57 3.14 -11.85 -1.44
CA GLY A 57 4.55 -12.21 -1.36
C GLY A 57 5.24 -11.76 -0.07
N HIS A 58 4.73 -10.72 0.58
CA HIS A 58 5.19 -10.24 1.89
C HIS A 58 4.41 -10.82 3.07
N GLY A 59 3.60 -11.85 2.86
CA GLY A 59 2.94 -12.60 3.93
C GLY A 59 1.54 -12.09 4.31
N PHE A 60 0.97 -11.16 3.54
CA PHE A 60 -0.41 -10.75 3.77
C PHE A 60 -1.40 -11.83 3.32
N ALA A 61 -2.50 -11.97 4.06
CA ALA A 61 -3.67 -12.69 3.59
C ALA A 61 -4.46 -11.76 2.66
N VAL A 62 -4.59 -12.15 1.39
CA VAL A 62 -5.20 -11.30 0.35
C VAL A 62 -6.56 -11.86 -0.06
N GLU A 63 -7.57 -11.00 -0.05
CA GLU A 63 -8.91 -11.25 -0.57
C GLU A 63 -9.14 -10.35 -1.78
N ARG A 64 -9.39 -10.95 -2.95
CA ARG A 64 -9.61 -10.24 -4.21
C ARG A 64 -11.10 -10.17 -4.53
N GLY A 65 -11.53 -9.11 -5.22
CA GLY A 65 -12.93 -8.91 -5.60
C GLY A 65 -13.83 -8.52 -4.43
N VAL A 66 -13.29 -7.84 -3.42
CA VAL A 66 -14.08 -7.43 -2.24
C VAL A 66 -15.21 -6.49 -2.62
N GLY A 67 -16.34 -6.66 -1.95
CA GLY A 67 -17.52 -5.84 -2.19
C GLY A 67 -18.16 -6.04 -3.57
N GLY A 68 -17.81 -7.11 -4.29
CA GLY A 68 -18.29 -7.36 -5.65
C GLY A 68 -17.58 -6.51 -6.71
N VAL A 69 -16.50 -5.81 -6.35
CA VAL A 69 -15.68 -5.04 -7.29
C VAL A 69 -14.47 -5.88 -7.70
N GLU A 70 -14.42 -6.30 -8.95
CA GLU A 70 -13.41 -7.25 -9.45
C GLU A 70 -11.96 -6.76 -9.24
N THR A 71 -11.73 -5.46 -9.40
CA THR A 71 -10.41 -4.83 -9.26
C THR A 71 -10.09 -4.37 -7.84
N ALA A 72 -10.98 -4.59 -6.88
CA ALA A 72 -10.72 -4.27 -5.48
C ALA A 72 -10.13 -5.47 -4.74
N PHE A 73 -9.27 -5.20 -3.78
CA PHE A 73 -8.74 -6.23 -2.89
C PHE A 73 -8.55 -5.69 -1.47
N ARG A 74 -8.45 -6.61 -0.53
CA ARG A 74 -8.09 -6.34 0.86
C ARG A 74 -6.94 -7.25 1.25
N ALA A 75 -5.89 -6.67 1.80
CA ALA A 75 -4.76 -7.40 2.34
C ALA A 75 -4.70 -7.17 3.86
N THR A 76 -4.56 -8.24 4.62
CA THR A 76 -4.55 -8.20 6.08
C THR A 76 -3.29 -8.84 6.61
N LEU A 77 -2.66 -8.18 7.57
CA LEU A 77 -1.50 -8.71 8.28
C LEU A 77 -1.74 -8.58 9.80
N GLN A 78 -1.51 -9.65 10.54
CA GLN A 78 -1.54 -9.60 12.00
C GLN A 78 -0.28 -8.91 12.52
N GLY A 79 -0.44 -7.87 13.33
CA GLY A 79 0.68 -7.21 13.99
C GLY A 79 1.38 -8.09 15.02
N GLY A 80 2.67 -7.82 15.26
CA GLY A 80 3.50 -8.61 16.19
C GLY A 80 3.17 -8.42 17.65
N ALA A 81 2.44 -7.37 18.02
CA ALA A 81 2.07 -7.05 19.41
C ALA A 81 0.86 -7.85 19.94
N GLY A 82 0.25 -8.72 19.12
CA GLY A 82 -0.93 -9.49 19.50
C GLY A 82 -2.24 -8.72 19.27
N ASP A 83 -3.21 -8.93 20.14
CA ASP A 83 -4.53 -8.30 20.02
C ASP A 83 -4.45 -6.78 20.26
N GLY A 84 -5.06 -6.02 19.34
CA GLY A 84 -5.07 -4.57 19.38
C GLY A 84 -6.04 -3.99 18.36
N PRO A 85 -6.06 -2.67 18.19
CA PRO A 85 -6.92 -2.03 17.21
C PRO A 85 -6.47 -2.40 15.79
N THR A 86 -7.44 -2.47 14.88
CA THR A 86 -7.17 -2.63 13.45
C THR A 86 -6.96 -1.26 12.83
N VAL A 87 -5.84 -1.09 12.13
CA VAL A 87 -5.53 0.10 11.33
C VAL A 87 -5.70 -0.25 9.87
N ALA A 88 -6.44 0.57 9.13
CA ALA A 88 -6.63 0.41 7.70
C ALA A 88 -5.93 1.53 6.93
N ILE A 89 -5.25 1.15 5.86
CA ILE A 89 -4.64 2.08 4.89
C ILE A 89 -5.41 1.92 3.57
N LEU A 90 -5.88 3.03 3.04
CA LEU A 90 -6.58 3.07 1.75
C LEU A 90 -5.59 3.37 0.63
N ALA A 91 -5.76 2.70 -0.49
CA ALA A 91 -4.99 2.91 -1.70
C ALA A 91 -5.92 3.09 -2.89
N GLU A 92 -5.53 3.97 -3.79
CA GLU A 92 -6.15 4.20 -5.09
C GLU A 92 -5.10 3.94 -6.16
N TYR A 93 -5.48 3.42 -7.32
CA TYR A 93 -4.52 3.08 -8.39
C TYR A 93 -5.08 3.26 -9.80
N ASP A 94 -6.22 3.92 -9.94
CA ASP A 94 -6.78 4.29 -11.24
C ASP A 94 -6.03 5.46 -11.88
N ALA A 95 -6.03 5.48 -13.20
CA ALA A 95 -5.50 6.55 -14.03
C ALA A 95 -6.64 7.40 -14.61
N LEU A 96 -6.28 8.56 -15.15
CA LEU A 96 -7.20 9.47 -15.80
C LEU A 96 -7.27 9.19 -17.31
N PRO A 97 -8.45 9.38 -17.95
CA PRO A 97 -8.56 9.28 -19.39
C PRO A 97 -7.59 10.24 -20.09
N GLU A 98 -6.86 9.76 -21.12
CA GLU A 98 -5.91 10.51 -21.95
C GLU A 98 -4.68 11.09 -21.24
N ILE A 99 -4.71 11.21 -19.91
CA ILE A 99 -3.63 11.80 -19.10
C ILE A 99 -2.75 10.73 -18.43
N GLY A 100 -3.28 9.52 -18.23
CA GLY A 100 -2.61 8.49 -17.47
C GLY A 100 -2.56 8.83 -15.97
N HIS A 101 -1.44 8.55 -15.31
CA HIS A 101 -1.26 8.80 -13.88
C HIS A 101 -0.92 10.27 -13.54
N GLY A 102 -1.62 11.22 -14.14
CA GLY A 102 -1.42 12.65 -13.90
C GLY A 102 -1.79 13.13 -12.50
N CYS A 103 -2.65 12.41 -11.77
CA CYS A 103 -2.99 12.69 -10.38
C CYS A 103 -2.13 11.93 -9.35
N GLY A 104 -1.23 11.05 -9.80
CA GLY A 104 -0.26 10.39 -8.93
C GLY A 104 -0.80 9.19 -8.15
N HIS A 105 -1.88 8.53 -8.57
CA HIS A 105 -2.42 7.35 -7.88
C HIS A 105 -1.43 6.17 -7.86
N ASN A 106 -0.54 6.07 -8.84
CA ASN A 106 0.57 5.11 -8.80
C ASN A 106 1.48 5.31 -7.58
N LEU A 107 1.70 6.56 -7.17
CA LEU A 107 2.48 6.90 -5.96
C LEU A 107 1.68 6.61 -4.68
N ILE A 108 0.38 6.88 -4.68
CA ILE A 108 -0.52 6.56 -3.56
C ILE A 108 -0.56 5.05 -3.34
N ALA A 109 -0.70 4.27 -4.39
CA ALA A 109 -0.68 2.82 -4.34
C ALA A 109 0.64 2.28 -3.76
N MET A 110 1.76 2.80 -4.23
CA MET A 110 3.09 2.45 -3.72
C MET A 110 3.23 2.81 -2.24
N ALA A 111 2.85 4.03 -1.86
CA ALA A 111 2.95 4.51 -0.47
C ALA A 111 2.08 3.67 0.49
N ALA A 112 0.85 3.34 0.09
CA ALA A 112 -0.02 2.47 0.86
C ALA A 112 0.56 1.05 0.99
N THR A 113 1.11 0.51 -0.10
CA THR A 113 1.75 -0.80 -0.10
C THR A 113 2.97 -0.84 0.80
N CYS A 114 3.75 0.23 0.91
CA CYS A 114 4.92 0.27 1.78
C CYS A 114 4.61 0.44 3.27
N SER A 115 3.39 0.81 3.63
CA SER A 115 3.00 1.06 5.02
C SER A 115 3.21 -0.14 5.95
N TRP A 116 3.16 -1.37 5.43
CA TRP A 116 3.42 -2.59 6.20
C TRP A 116 4.88 -2.67 6.70
N ARG A 117 5.83 -2.06 5.99
CA ARG A 117 7.24 -1.99 6.44
C ARG A 117 7.36 -1.24 7.75
N THR A 118 6.52 -0.25 7.95
CA THR A 118 6.49 0.52 9.22
C THR A 118 5.85 -0.26 10.37
N ALA A 119 4.91 -1.14 10.06
CA ALA A 119 4.23 -1.96 11.06
C ALA A 119 5.08 -3.14 11.54
N MET A 120 6.09 -3.54 10.77
CA MET A 120 7.00 -4.65 11.12
C MET A 120 8.36 -4.16 11.65
N ALA A 121 8.61 -2.88 11.59
CA ALA A 121 9.82 -2.27 12.13
C ALA A 121 9.70 -2.00 13.63
#